data_28e769886db88914c023f703cff9f91d
#
_entry.id   28e769886db88914c023f703cff9f91d
#
_cell.length_a   1.000
_cell.length_b   1.000
_cell.length_c   1.000
_cell.angle_alpha   90.00
_cell.angle_beta   90.00
_cell.angle_gamma   90.00
#
_symmetry.space_group_name_H-M   'P 1'
#
loop_
_entity.id
_entity.type
_entity.pdbx_description
1 polymer ?
#
loop_
_entity_poly.entity_id
_entity_poly.type
_entity_poly.pdbx_seq_one_letter_code
_entity_poly.pdbx_strand_id
1 'polypeptide(L)'
;MAAPDKTDIVVKPINPKRRSVIKAAATIAGGSAVALIDPLVRAGAWAAGSDAPEKTELKVGFIPLTDCASVVMASTLGIDKKYGIKITPSKEASWAGVRDKLVSGDLDAAHVLYGLIYGVQLGIGGPKKDMAVLMTLNNNGQAITLSSKLKEAGVKDGASLKAVMAKDKREYVFAQTFPTGTHAMWLYYWLAAHGIHPLQEAKAITVPPPQMVANMRVGNMDG
;
A
#
# COMPACT_ATOMS: atom_id res chain seq x y z
N MET A 1 -40.76 4.29 2.50
CA MET A 1 -39.30 4.21 2.39
C MET A 1 -38.93 2.74 2.45
N ALA A 2 -38.71 2.11 1.29
CA ALA A 2 -38.46 0.68 1.16
C ALA A 2 -36.98 0.39 1.42
N ALA A 3 -36.68 -0.71 2.16
CA ALA A 3 -35.34 -1.16 2.43
C ALA A 3 -34.64 -1.67 1.15
N PRO A 4 -33.33 -1.47 0.98
CA PRO A 4 -32.62 -1.97 -0.21
C PRO A 4 -32.52 -3.49 -0.20
N ASP A 5 -32.78 -4.05 -1.38
CA ASP A 5 -32.72 -5.45 -1.74
C ASP A 5 -31.35 -6.06 -1.45
N LYS A 6 -31.36 -7.22 -0.82
CA LYS A 6 -30.15 -8.03 -0.57
C LYS A 6 -29.75 -8.70 -1.88
N THR A 7 -28.80 -8.13 -2.59
CA THR A 7 -28.17 -8.81 -3.73
C THR A 7 -27.36 -10.01 -3.22
N ASP A 8 -27.85 -11.21 -3.52
CA ASP A 8 -27.18 -12.47 -3.25
C ASP A 8 -25.81 -12.49 -3.95
N ILE A 9 -24.75 -12.54 -3.14
CA ILE A 9 -23.40 -12.78 -3.63
C ILE A 9 -23.33 -14.24 -4.07
N VAL A 10 -23.44 -14.48 -5.37
CA VAL A 10 -23.24 -15.81 -5.96
C VAL A 10 -21.76 -16.18 -5.87
N VAL A 11 -21.41 -16.91 -4.82
CA VAL A 11 -20.07 -17.51 -4.69
C VAL A 11 -19.97 -18.66 -5.70
N LYS A 12 -19.19 -18.51 -6.77
CA LYS A 12 -18.91 -19.57 -7.71
C LYS A 12 -18.34 -20.80 -7.00
N PRO A 13 -18.86 -22.01 -7.24
CA PRO A 13 -18.36 -23.21 -6.57
C PRO A 13 -16.92 -23.50 -6.95
N ILE A 14 -16.09 -23.73 -5.95
CA ILE A 14 -14.68 -24.12 -6.08
C ILE A 14 -14.61 -25.43 -6.87
N ASN A 15 -13.75 -25.45 -7.89
CA ASN A 15 -13.52 -26.57 -8.79
C ASN A 15 -13.45 -27.92 -8.04
N PRO A 16 -14.29 -28.90 -8.36
CA PRO A 16 -14.39 -30.18 -7.64
C PRO A 16 -13.07 -31.00 -7.65
N LYS A 17 -12.19 -30.78 -8.63
CA LYS A 17 -10.85 -31.40 -8.66
C LYS A 17 -9.94 -30.94 -7.52
N ARG A 18 -10.10 -29.70 -7.02
CA ARG A 18 -9.36 -29.22 -5.83
C ARG A 18 -9.84 -29.88 -4.54
N ARG A 19 -11.12 -30.23 -4.43
CA ARG A 19 -11.67 -30.92 -3.25
C ARG A 19 -11.20 -32.37 -3.13
N SER A 20 -10.99 -33.06 -4.24
CA SER A 20 -10.47 -34.44 -4.24
C SER A 20 -8.98 -34.51 -3.85
N VAL A 21 -8.18 -33.51 -4.22
CA VAL A 21 -6.78 -33.43 -3.83
C VAL A 21 -6.63 -33.16 -2.32
N ILE A 22 -7.45 -32.30 -1.75
CA ILE A 22 -7.46 -32.03 -0.30
C ILE A 22 -7.92 -33.26 0.48
N LYS A 23 -8.89 -34.02 -0.02
CA LYS A 23 -9.33 -35.28 0.61
C LYS A 23 -8.27 -36.38 0.54
N ALA A 24 -7.55 -36.51 -0.58
CA ALA A 24 -6.46 -37.46 -0.73
C ALA A 24 -5.27 -37.16 0.21
N ALA A 25 -4.94 -35.88 0.38
CA ALA A 25 -3.91 -35.46 1.33
C ALA A 25 -4.28 -35.75 2.80
N ALA A 26 -5.56 -35.63 3.15
CA ALA A 26 -6.06 -35.92 4.50
C ALA A 26 -6.09 -37.44 4.84
N THR A 27 -6.16 -38.31 3.83
CA THR A 27 -6.22 -39.78 4.03
C THR A 27 -4.84 -40.40 4.20
N ILE A 28 -3.77 -39.73 3.78
CA ILE A 28 -2.37 -40.20 3.94
C ILE A 28 -1.81 -39.82 5.33
N ALA A 29 -2.46 -38.92 6.06
CA ALA A 29 -2.01 -38.41 7.35
C ALA A 29 -2.36 -39.31 8.57
N GLY A 30 -2.90 -40.50 8.35
CA GLY A 30 -3.30 -41.46 9.40
C GLY A 30 -2.25 -42.51 9.74
N GLY A 31 -1.00 -42.17 9.95
CA GLY A 31 0.00 -43.13 10.42
C GLY A 31 1.43 -42.62 10.32
N SER A 32 2.02 -42.35 11.46
CA SER A 32 3.49 -42.39 11.78
C SER A 32 4.57 -41.88 10.78
N ALA A 33 4.21 -41.15 9.75
CA ALA A 33 5.16 -40.62 8.77
C ALA A 33 5.59 -39.14 9.04
N VAL A 34 5.18 -38.56 10.15
CA VAL A 34 5.47 -37.15 10.48
C VAL A 34 6.92 -36.93 10.93
N ALA A 35 7.67 -38.00 11.20
CA ALA A 35 9.04 -37.92 11.76
C ALA A 35 10.15 -37.70 10.71
N LEU A 36 9.87 -37.73 9.42
CA LEU A 36 10.88 -37.59 8.36
C LEU A 36 10.59 -36.41 7.38
N ILE A 37 9.79 -35.47 7.80
CA ILE A 37 9.60 -34.25 6.99
C ILE A 37 10.81 -33.34 7.22
N ASP A 38 11.63 -33.20 6.16
CA ASP A 38 12.76 -32.30 6.08
C ASP A 38 12.39 -30.93 6.69
N PRO A 39 13.25 -30.34 7.55
CA PRO A 39 13.03 -28.99 8.11
C PRO A 39 12.74 -27.93 7.06
N LEU A 40 13.19 -28.10 5.82
CA LEU A 40 12.87 -27.23 4.69
C LEU A 40 11.38 -27.27 4.29
N VAL A 41 10.72 -28.43 4.44
CA VAL A 41 9.29 -28.59 4.18
C VAL A 41 8.44 -27.96 5.29
N ARG A 42 8.97 -27.89 6.52
CA ARG A 42 8.30 -27.21 7.64
C ARG A 42 8.26 -25.68 7.51
N ALA A 43 9.22 -25.11 6.78
CA ALA A 43 9.29 -23.65 6.57
C ALA A 43 8.39 -23.14 5.44
N GLY A 44 7.78 -24.01 4.63
CA GLY A 44 7.03 -23.58 3.49
C GLY A 44 6.21 -24.68 2.83
N ALA A 45 5.29 -25.30 3.54
CA ALA A 45 4.29 -26.16 2.88
C ALA A 45 3.28 -25.32 2.09
N TRP A 46 3.73 -24.75 1.02
CA TRP A 46 2.93 -23.92 0.11
C TRP A 46 2.63 -24.69 -1.16
N ALA A 47 1.41 -25.12 -1.28
CA ALA A 47 0.74 -25.55 -2.50
C ALA A 47 1.38 -26.70 -3.28
N ALA A 48 0.58 -27.67 -3.62
CA ALA A 48 0.82 -28.72 -4.59
C ALA A 48 1.09 -28.11 -5.99
N GLY A 49 2.32 -27.77 -6.28
CA GLY A 49 2.84 -27.36 -7.57
C GLY A 49 4.32 -27.70 -7.59
N SER A 50 4.99 -27.57 -8.70
CA SER A 50 6.45 -27.58 -8.69
C SER A 50 6.91 -26.44 -7.78
N ASP A 51 7.67 -26.69 -6.74
CA ASP A 51 8.16 -25.69 -5.78
C ASP A 51 9.17 -24.71 -6.42
N ALA A 52 9.49 -24.90 -7.69
CA ALA A 52 10.35 -24.00 -8.43
C ALA A 52 9.59 -22.73 -8.82
N PRO A 53 10.12 -21.55 -8.48
CA PRO A 53 9.54 -20.28 -8.91
C PRO A 53 9.45 -20.19 -10.43
N GLU A 54 8.34 -19.74 -10.99
CA GLU A 54 8.18 -19.52 -12.44
C GLU A 54 9.14 -18.43 -12.94
N LYS A 55 9.46 -17.45 -12.09
CA LYS A 55 10.43 -16.39 -12.34
C LYS A 55 11.38 -16.27 -11.16
N THR A 56 12.66 -16.43 -11.43
CA THR A 56 13.71 -16.43 -10.40
C THR A 56 14.34 -15.06 -10.16
N GLU A 57 14.30 -14.16 -11.15
CA GLU A 57 14.81 -12.80 -11.01
C GLU A 57 13.65 -11.81 -10.96
N LEU A 58 13.53 -11.09 -9.83
CA LEU A 58 12.44 -10.16 -9.58
C LEU A 58 12.99 -8.75 -9.39
N LYS A 59 12.49 -7.81 -10.17
CA LYS A 59 12.76 -6.39 -9.99
C LYS A 59 11.65 -5.76 -9.14
N VAL A 60 11.99 -5.36 -7.91
CA VAL A 60 11.02 -4.86 -6.92
C VAL A 60 11.26 -3.39 -6.64
N GLY A 61 10.28 -2.55 -7.00
CA GLY A 61 10.32 -1.11 -6.80
C GLY A 61 10.14 -0.72 -5.33
N PHE A 62 10.80 0.37 -4.90
CA PHE A 62 10.58 0.94 -3.59
C PHE A 62 10.86 2.44 -3.55
N ILE A 63 10.14 3.17 -2.71
CA ILE A 63 10.50 4.50 -2.27
C ILE A 63 11.35 4.34 -1.00
N PRO A 64 12.45 5.10 -0.80
CA PRO A 64 13.32 4.95 0.35
C PRO A 64 12.69 5.55 1.62
N LEU A 65 11.68 4.87 2.14
CA LEU A 65 10.96 5.12 3.37
C LEU A 65 11.15 3.92 4.29
N THR A 66 10.95 4.06 5.59
CA THR A 66 11.20 3.00 6.57
C THR A 66 10.36 1.75 6.33
N ASP A 67 9.19 1.91 5.76
CA ASP A 67 8.25 0.82 5.44
C ASP A 67 8.68 -0.09 4.27
N CYS A 68 9.70 0.31 3.47
CA CYS A 68 10.30 -0.57 2.47
C CYS A 68 11.30 -1.58 3.06
N ALA A 69 11.57 -1.51 4.36
CA ALA A 69 12.67 -2.25 4.99
C ALA A 69 12.62 -3.75 4.73
N SER A 70 11.43 -4.38 4.81
CA SER A 70 11.28 -5.82 4.57
C SER A 70 11.74 -6.25 3.18
N VAL A 71 11.42 -5.48 2.15
CA VAL A 71 11.80 -5.75 0.75
C VAL A 71 13.31 -5.59 0.57
N VAL A 72 13.87 -4.48 1.07
CA VAL A 72 15.30 -4.18 0.92
C VAL A 72 16.15 -5.18 1.71
N MET A 73 15.75 -5.51 2.93
CA MET A 73 16.46 -6.47 3.79
C MET A 73 16.39 -7.90 3.24
N ALA A 74 15.28 -8.29 2.60
CA ALA A 74 15.18 -9.60 1.97
C ALA A 74 16.30 -9.82 0.93
N SER A 75 16.57 -8.80 0.11
CA SER A 75 17.67 -8.82 -0.87
C SER A 75 19.04 -8.66 -0.19
N THR A 76 19.21 -7.67 0.68
CA THR A 76 20.52 -7.31 1.27
C THR A 76 21.08 -8.44 2.14
N LEU A 77 20.22 -9.13 2.88
CA LEU A 77 20.61 -10.28 3.72
C LEU A 77 20.61 -11.61 2.97
N GLY A 78 20.27 -11.64 1.69
CA GLY A 78 20.22 -12.85 0.87
C GLY A 78 19.15 -13.84 1.31
N ILE A 79 18.07 -13.34 1.95
CA ILE A 79 16.94 -14.17 2.38
C ILE A 79 16.20 -14.71 1.17
N ASP A 80 16.07 -13.90 0.12
CA ASP A 80 15.46 -14.22 -1.18
C ASP A 80 16.07 -15.50 -1.80
N LYS A 81 17.40 -15.66 -1.71
CA LYS A 81 18.12 -16.82 -2.25
C LYS A 81 17.71 -18.13 -1.62
N LYS A 82 17.26 -18.12 -0.36
CA LYS A 82 16.78 -19.32 0.33
C LYS A 82 15.51 -19.90 -0.32
N TYR A 83 14.80 -19.07 -1.08
CA TYR A 83 13.58 -19.43 -1.78
C TYR A 83 13.77 -19.57 -3.29
N GLY A 84 15.03 -19.66 -3.75
CA GLY A 84 15.34 -19.82 -5.17
C GLY A 84 15.06 -18.60 -6.04
N ILE A 85 14.91 -17.42 -5.44
CA ILE A 85 14.68 -16.15 -6.14
C ILE A 85 15.83 -15.17 -5.87
N LYS A 86 15.95 -14.19 -6.73
CA LYS A 86 16.85 -13.04 -6.57
C LYS A 86 16.05 -11.76 -6.72
N ILE A 87 15.95 -10.99 -5.65
CA ILE A 87 15.32 -9.68 -5.65
C ILE A 87 16.35 -8.62 -6.00
N THR A 88 16.06 -7.84 -7.03
CA THR A 88 16.81 -6.63 -7.39
C THR A 88 15.98 -5.41 -6.98
N PRO A 89 16.32 -4.73 -5.86
CA PRO A 89 15.60 -3.55 -5.43
C PRO A 89 15.81 -2.38 -6.41
N SER A 90 14.73 -1.75 -6.88
CA SER A 90 14.74 -0.60 -7.77
C SER A 90 14.24 0.63 -7.01
N LYS A 91 15.17 1.56 -6.73
CA LYS A 91 14.82 2.81 -6.05
C LYS A 91 14.04 3.72 -6.97
N GLU A 92 12.88 4.16 -6.52
CA GLU A 92 11.98 5.02 -7.27
C GLU A 92 11.89 6.42 -6.63
N ALA A 93 11.66 7.43 -7.46
CA ALA A 93 11.60 8.82 -7.02
C ALA A 93 10.20 9.28 -6.59
N SER A 94 9.15 8.61 -7.08
CA SER A 94 7.76 8.99 -6.84
C SER A 94 6.81 7.79 -6.95
N TRP A 95 5.64 7.90 -6.31
CA TRP A 95 4.58 6.89 -6.43
C TRP A 95 4.00 6.81 -7.85
N ALA A 96 4.00 7.91 -8.59
CA ALA A 96 3.63 7.90 -10.01
C ALA A 96 4.58 7.01 -10.82
N GLY A 97 5.88 7.15 -10.62
CA GLY A 97 6.89 6.30 -11.26
C GLY A 97 6.74 4.83 -10.90
N VAL A 98 6.46 4.51 -9.63
CA VAL A 98 6.15 3.14 -9.19
C VAL A 98 4.93 2.61 -9.93
N ARG A 99 3.83 3.38 -9.96
CA ARG A 99 2.61 3.00 -10.69
C ARG A 99 2.89 2.69 -12.15
N ASP A 100 3.55 3.61 -12.84
CA ASP A 100 3.76 3.52 -14.28
C ASP A 100 4.62 2.31 -14.64
N LYS A 101 5.65 2.03 -13.84
CA LYS A 101 6.52 0.86 -14.03
C LYS A 101 5.85 -0.46 -13.68
N LEU A 102 4.94 -0.50 -12.69
CA LEU A 102 4.12 -1.68 -12.43
C LEU A 102 3.12 -1.93 -13.58
N VAL A 103 2.54 -0.86 -14.12
CA VAL A 103 1.59 -0.95 -15.25
C VAL A 103 2.30 -1.38 -16.52
N SER A 104 3.49 -0.84 -16.83
CA SER A 104 4.29 -1.24 -18.01
C SER A 104 4.90 -2.64 -17.88
N GLY A 105 5.11 -3.13 -16.66
CA GLY A 105 5.82 -4.38 -16.39
C GLY A 105 7.33 -4.21 -16.25
N ASP A 106 7.83 -2.97 -16.17
CA ASP A 106 9.23 -2.68 -15.84
C ASP A 106 9.61 -3.06 -14.40
N LEU A 107 8.61 -3.18 -13.55
CA LEU A 107 8.70 -3.75 -12.21
C LEU A 107 7.78 -4.97 -12.11
N ASP A 108 8.27 -6.02 -11.48
CA ASP A 108 7.50 -7.23 -11.19
C ASP A 108 6.60 -7.05 -9.97
N ALA A 109 7.09 -6.33 -8.99
CA ALA A 109 6.39 -5.98 -7.75
C ALA A 109 6.91 -4.64 -7.20
N ALA A 110 6.25 -4.09 -6.20
CA ALA A 110 6.75 -2.94 -5.49
C ALA A 110 6.21 -2.86 -4.05
N HIS A 111 7.00 -2.24 -3.18
CA HIS A 111 6.51 -1.60 -1.97
C HIS A 111 5.64 -0.41 -2.40
N VAL A 112 4.38 -0.39 -1.97
CA VAL A 112 3.41 0.55 -2.53
C VAL A 112 2.26 0.85 -1.56
N LEU A 113 1.59 1.96 -1.78
CA LEU A 113 0.40 2.37 -1.03
C LEU A 113 -0.83 1.55 -1.48
N TYR A 114 -1.65 1.08 -0.55
CA TYR A 114 -2.89 0.35 -0.85
C TYR A 114 -3.80 1.13 -1.81
N GLY A 115 -4.05 2.39 -1.52
CA GLY A 115 -4.93 3.22 -2.34
C GLY A 115 -4.44 3.39 -3.78
N LEU A 116 -3.12 3.36 -4.02
CA LEU A 116 -2.56 3.39 -5.36
C LEU A 116 -2.98 2.14 -6.15
N ILE A 117 -2.88 0.95 -5.53
CA ILE A 117 -3.25 -0.32 -6.17
C ILE A 117 -4.73 -0.34 -6.54
N TYR A 118 -5.60 0.08 -5.62
CA TYR A 118 -7.04 0.19 -5.90
C TYR A 118 -7.32 1.21 -7.01
N GLY A 119 -6.60 2.34 -7.02
CA GLY A 119 -6.70 3.34 -8.08
C GLY A 119 -6.38 2.76 -9.46
N VAL A 120 -5.30 1.99 -9.58
CA VAL A 120 -4.94 1.31 -10.83
C VAL A 120 -5.98 0.26 -11.22
N GLN A 121 -6.44 -0.56 -10.28
CA GLN A 121 -7.48 -1.56 -10.51
C GLN A 121 -8.78 -0.95 -11.04
N LEU A 122 -9.14 0.24 -10.58
CA LEU A 122 -10.33 0.97 -10.99
C LEU A 122 -10.11 1.88 -12.20
N GLY A 123 -8.86 2.10 -12.63
CA GLY A 123 -8.51 3.02 -13.71
C GLY A 123 -8.60 4.49 -13.32
N ILE A 124 -8.41 4.80 -12.03
CA ILE A 124 -8.45 6.18 -11.52
C ILE A 124 -7.08 6.83 -11.74
N GLY A 125 -7.07 7.90 -12.53
CA GLY A 125 -5.86 8.70 -12.79
C GLY A 125 -4.83 8.02 -13.69
N GLY A 126 -5.22 7.00 -14.47
CA GLY A 126 -4.33 6.30 -15.39
C GLY A 126 -4.95 5.03 -16.00
N PRO A 127 -4.17 4.27 -16.75
CA PRO A 127 -4.64 3.01 -17.33
C PRO A 127 -5.08 2.02 -16.26
N LYS A 128 -6.20 1.36 -16.50
CA LYS A 128 -6.66 0.24 -15.69
C LYS A 128 -5.79 -0.98 -15.95
N LYS A 129 -5.33 -1.64 -14.87
CA LYS A 129 -4.63 -2.91 -14.93
C LYS A 129 -4.97 -3.74 -13.70
N ASP A 130 -5.11 -5.04 -13.88
CA ASP A 130 -5.30 -5.96 -12.77
C ASP A 130 -4.04 -6.01 -11.91
N MET A 131 -4.23 -5.84 -10.62
CA MET A 131 -3.18 -5.79 -9.61
C MET A 131 -3.47 -6.78 -8.49
N ALA A 132 -2.42 -7.30 -7.88
CA ALA A 132 -2.52 -8.15 -6.70
C ALA A 132 -1.78 -7.52 -5.52
N VAL A 133 -2.39 -7.57 -4.34
CA VAL A 133 -1.71 -7.27 -3.07
C VAL A 133 -1.25 -8.59 -2.48
N LEU A 134 0.05 -8.80 -2.40
CA LEU A 134 0.64 -10.04 -1.90
C LEU A 134 0.67 -10.11 -0.38
N MET A 135 1.02 -9.00 0.27
CA MET A 135 1.10 -8.91 1.73
C MET A 135 1.04 -7.46 2.21
N THR A 136 0.68 -7.28 3.45
CA THR A 136 0.86 -6.03 4.18
C THR A 136 2.27 -5.98 4.75
N LEU A 137 3.07 -4.97 4.40
CA LEU A 137 4.46 -4.84 4.85
C LEU A 137 4.56 -4.26 6.26
N ASN A 138 3.61 -3.41 6.65
CA ASN A 138 3.53 -2.82 7.99
C ASN A 138 2.09 -2.41 8.32
N ASN A 139 1.81 -2.26 9.61
CA ASN A 139 0.52 -1.81 10.13
C ASN A 139 0.64 -0.49 10.89
N ASN A 140 1.73 0.24 10.72
CA ASN A 140 1.93 1.52 11.38
C ASN A 140 0.98 2.57 10.82
N GLY A 141 0.51 3.44 11.69
CA GLY A 141 -0.35 4.56 11.34
C GLY A 141 0.40 5.63 10.55
N GLN A 142 -0.37 6.56 10.02
CA GLN A 142 0.12 7.75 9.36
C GLN A 142 -0.03 8.95 10.29
N ALA A 143 0.70 10.01 10.04
CA ALA A 143 0.60 11.26 10.78
C ALA A 143 0.40 12.43 9.83
N ILE A 144 -0.31 13.45 10.30
CA ILE A 144 -0.43 14.73 9.64
C ILE A 144 0.49 15.69 10.38
N THR A 145 1.48 16.23 9.65
CA THR A 145 2.43 17.22 10.18
C THR A 145 1.99 18.59 9.71
N LEU A 146 1.83 19.52 10.65
CA LEU A 146 1.50 20.91 10.35
C LEU A 146 2.75 21.81 10.47
N SER A 147 2.75 22.90 9.72
CA SER A 147 3.85 23.87 9.75
C SER A 147 3.97 24.57 11.10
N SER A 148 5.20 25.03 11.42
CA SER A 148 5.45 25.81 12.64
C SER A 148 4.64 27.11 12.66
N LYS A 149 4.35 27.70 11.50
CA LYS A 149 3.49 28.89 11.39
C LYS A 149 2.07 28.63 11.91
N LEU A 150 1.50 27.45 11.61
CA LEU A 150 0.20 27.06 12.15
C LEU A 150 0.26 26.83 13.65
N LYS A 151 1.32 26.22 14.16
CA LYS A 151 1.55 26.08 15.60
C LYS A 151 1.62 27.44 16.30
N GLU A 152 2.35 28.40 15.73
CA GLU A 152 2.47 29.79 16.24
C GLU A 152 1.13 30.52 16.19
N ALA A 153 0.28 30.24 15.19
CA ALA A 153 -1.09 30.73 15.11
C ALA A 153 -2.06 30.06 16.09
N GLY A 154 -1.57 29.12 16.92
CA GLY A 154 -2.36 28.46 17.97
C GLY A 154 -3.07 27.18 17.52
N VAL A 155 -2.73 26.64 16.36
CA VAL A 155 -3.30 25.38 15.89
C VAL A 155 -2.73 24.19 16.69
N LYS A 156 -3.62 23.41 17.30
CA LYS A 156 -3.31 22.22 18.10
C LYS A 156 -4.00 20.97 17.56
N ASP A 157 -5.12 21.15 16.87
CA ASP A 157 -5.99 20.11 16.32
C ASP A 157 -6.76 20.64 15.12
N GLY A 158 -7.61 19.81 14.52
CA GLY A 158 -8.38 20.22 13.34
C GLY A 158 -9.44 21.29 13.64
N ALA A 159 -9.98 21.32 14.86
CA ALA A 159 -10.97 22.35 15.24
C ALA A 159 -10.31 23.75 15.33
N SER A 160 -9.14 23.85 15.96
CA SER A 160 -8.36 25.08 16.00
C SER A 160 -7.82 25.47 14.62
N LEU A 161 -7.48 24.49 13.75
CA LEU A 161 -7.16 24.77 12.35
C LEU A 161 -8.33 25.44 11.63
N LYS A 162 -9.53 24.87 11.74
CA LYS A 162 -10.72 25.47 11.14
C LYS A 162 -10.95 26.91 11.61
N ALA A 163 -10.79 27.15 12.91
CA ALA A 163 -10.96 28.49 13.47
C ALA A 163 -9.95 29.50 12.92
N VAL A 164 -8.69 29.07 12.72
CA VAL A 164 -7.65 29.89 12.11
C VAL A 164 -7.95 30.14 10.63
N MET A 165 -8.32 29.12 9.87
CA MET A 165 -8.70 29.25 8.44
C MET A 165 -9.87 30.21 8.24
N ALA A 166 -10.87 30.17 9.12
CA ALA A 166 -12.03 31.06 9.06
C ALA A 166 -11.66 32.55 9.27
N LYS A 167 -10.64 32.83 10.09
CA LYS A 167 -10.17 34.19 10.36
C LYS A 167 -9.27 34.72 9.25
N ASP A 168 -8.34 33.92 8.80
CA ASP A 168 -7.26 34.33 7.90
C ASP A 168 -7.69 34.38 6.42
N LYS A 169 -8.67 33.58 6.03
CA LYS A 169 -9.30 33.56 4.69
C LYS A 169 -8.31 33.47 3.51
N ARG A 170 -7.11 32.91 3.73
CA ARG A 170 -6.16 32.61 2.66
C ARG A 170 -6.33 31.18 2.16
N GLU A 171 -5.73 30.87 1.03
CA GLU A 171 -5.59 29.48 0.57
C GLU A 171 -4.63 28.71 1.50
N TYR A 172 -5.09 27.59 2.04
CA TYR A 172 -4.29 26.68 2.83
C TYR A 172 -3.88 25.47 1.99
N VAL A 173 -2.58 25.19 1.95
CA VAL A 173 -2.00 24.17 1.08
C VAL A 173 -1.57 22.98 1.91
N PHE A 174 -2.13 21.82 1.62
CA PHE A 174 -1.74 20.55 2.23
C PHE A 174 -1.15 19.60 1.18
N ALA A 175 -0.06 18.94 1.53
CA ALA A 175 0.60 18.01 0.63
C ALA A 175 0.20 16.56 0.95
N GLN A 176 0.04 15.78 -0.11
CA GLN A 176 -0.09 14.33 -0.06
C GLN A 176 0.87 13.71 -1.08
N THR A 177 1.17 12.44 -0.93
CA THR A 177 2.21 11.80 -1.74
C THR A 177 1.71 11.26 -3.07
N PHE A 178 0.40 10.95 -3.16
CA PHE A 178 -0.25 10.44 -4.37
C PHE A 178 -1.78 10.57 -4.26
N PRO A 179 -2.49 11.04 -5.31
CA PRO A 179 -3.91 11.38 -5.22
C PRO A 179 -4.86 10.26 -4.76
N THR A 180 -4.59 9.02 -5.16
CA THR A 180 -5.35 7.84 -4.71
C THR A 180 -4.67 7.11 -3.55
N GLY A 181 -3.56 7.64 -3.01
CA GLY A 181 -2.84 7.05 -1.89
C GLY A 181 -3.58 7.20 -0.56
N THR A 182 -3.26 6.33 0.39
CA THR A 182 -3.83 6.38 1.74
C THR A 182 -3.58 7.70 2.45
N HIS A 183 -2.47 8.38 2.20
CA HIS A 183 -2.20 9.72 2.74
C HIS A 183 -3.26 10.75 2.31
N ALA A 184 -3.65 10.77 1.04
CA ALA A 184 -4.70 11.66 0.55
C ALA A 184 -6.04 11.36 1.21
N MET A 185 -6.41 10.08 1.32
CA MET A 185 -7.66 9.67 1.97
C MET A 185 -7.70 10.06 3.44
N TRP A 186 -6.61 9.85 4.18
CA TRP A 186 -6.52 10.23 5.59
C TRP A 186 -6.57 11.75 5.77
N LEU A 187 -5.86 12.50 4.94
CA LEU A 187 -5.89 13.97 4.96
C LEU A 187 -7.31 14.49 4.72
N TYR A 188 -7.99 14.00 3.69
CA TYR A 188 -9.35 14.43 3.36
C TYR A 188 -10.34 14.04 4.45
N TYR A 189 -10.22 12.83 4.99
CA TYR A 189 -11.05 12.39 6.10
C TYR A 189 -10.85 13.27 7.34
N TRP A 190 -9.60 13.56 7.70
CA TRP A 190 -9.28 14.39 8.85
C TRP A 190 -9.80 15.82 8.70
N LEU A 191 -9.60 16.45 7.54
CA LEU A 191 -10.15 17.77 7.26
C LEU A 191 -11.68 17.76 7.37
N ALA A 192 -12.35 16.82 6.72
CA ALA A 192 -13.81 16.69 6.73
C ALA A 192 -14.37 16.42 8.13
N ALA A 193 -13.71 15.60 8.93
CA ALA A 193 -14.10 15.30 10.32
C ALA A 193 -14.08 16.55 11.22
N HIS A 194 -13.30 17.56 10.83
CA HIS A 194 -13.27 18.85 11.53
C HIS A 194 -14.08 19.95 10.81
N GLY A 195 -14.91 19.53 9.84
CA GLY A 195 -15.81 20.43 9.12
C GLY A 195 -15.11 21.34 8.12
N ILE A 196 -13.90 20.98 7.65
CA ILE A 196 -13.17 21.65 6.58
C ILE A 196 -13.43 20.87 5.29
N HIS A 197 -14.01 21.50 4.28
CA HIS A 197 -14.24 20.82 3.01
C HIS A 197 -12.92 20.63 2.24
N PRO A 198 -12.41 19.38 2.09
CA PRO A 198 -11.04 19.14 1.65
C PRO A 198 -10.73 19.58 0.21
N LEU A 199 -11.76 19.77 -0.62
CA LEU A 199 -11.63 20.16 -2.04
C LEU A 199 -12.07 21.60 -2.34
N GLN A 200 -12.65 22.30 -1.34
CA GLN A 200 -13.15 23.67 -1.53
C GLN A 200 -12.50 24.68 -0.60
N GLU A 201 -12.21 24.27 0.64
CA GLU A 201 -11.63 25.14 1.67
C GLU A 201 -10.12 24.92 1.85
N ALA A 202 -9.58 23.84 1.27
CA ALA A 202 -8.16 23.53 1.30
C ALA A 202 -7.67 23.10 -0.09
N LYS A 203 -6.42 23.41 -0.39
CA LYS A 203 -5.76 22.98 -1.61
C LYS A 203 -4.86 21.78 -1.31
N ALA A 204 -5.14 20.63 -1.91
CA ALA A 204 -4.27 19.47 -1.83
C ALA A 204 -3.31 19.45 -3.02
N ILE A 205 -2.03 19.35 -2.74
CA ILE A 205 -0.97 19.21 -3.75
C ILE A 205 -0.27 17.85 -3.65
N THR A 206 0.25 17.36 -4.75
CA THR A 206 1.05 16.11 -4.77
C THR A 206 2.53 16.46 -4.69
N VAL A 207 3.18 15.99 -3.63
CA VAL A 207 4.63 16.16 -3.41
C VAL A 207 5.27 14.79 -3.22
N PRO A 208 6.24 14.40 -4.04
CA PRO A 208 6.97 13.14 -3.83
C PRO A 208 7.64 13.10 -2.45
N PRO A 209 7.65 11.94 -1.76
CA PRO A 209 8.19 11.83 -0.41
C PRO A 209 9.59 12.42 -0.21
N PRO A 210 10.57 12.23 -1.12
CA PRO A 210 11.90 12.82 -0.94
C PRO A 210 11.94 14.36 -0.94
N GLN A 211 10.89 15.00 -1.48
CA GLN A 211 10.80 16.46 -1.58
C GLN A 211 9.98 17.10 -0.45
N MET A 212 9.29 16.28 0.35
CA MET A 212 8.31 16.74 1.34
C MET A 212 8.93 17.68 2.37
N VAL A 213 10.07 17.28 2.95
CA VAL A 213 10.77 18.06 3.98
C VAL A 213 11.26 19.41 3.44
N ALA A 214 11.81 19.43 2.22
CA ALA A 214 12.30 20.66 1.60
C ALA A 214 11.16 21.66 1.36
N ASN A 215 10.02 21.17 0.80
CA ASN A 215 8.84 22.01 0.58
C ASN A 215 8.24 22.57 1.89
N MET A 216 8.21 21.75 2.94
CA MET A 216 7.73 22.19 4.26
C MET A 216 8.65 23.30 4.83
N ARG A 217 9.97 23.14 4.73
CA ARG A 217 10.96 24.10 5.25
C ARG A 217 10.87 25.48 4.59
N VAL A 218 10.63 25.51 3.29
CA VAL A 218 10.51 26.80 2.56
C VAL A 218 9.10 27.39 2.63
N GLY A 219 8.16 26.70 3.28
CA GLY A 219 6.79 27.22 3.48
C GLY A 219 5.89 27.11 2.26
N ASN A 220 6.16 26.18 1.33
CA ASN A 220 5.31 25.92 0.16
C ASN A 220 4.01 25.21 0.52
N MET A 221 3.88 24.74 1.75
CA MET A 221 2.70 24.04 2.26
C MET A 221 2.50 24.29 3.76
N ASP A 222 1.27 24.18 4.20
CA ASP A 222 0.87 24.33 5.60
C ASP A 222 0.87 23.01 6.37
N GLY A 223 0.81 21.90 5.65
CA GLY A 223 0.82 20.57 6.24
C GLY A 223 0.97 19.47 5.23
#